data_75093059c1787283e1238f15db4a0927
#
_entry.id   75093059c1787283e1238f15db4a0927
#
_cell.length_a   1.000
_cell.length_b   1.000
_cell.length_c   1.000
_cell.angle_alpha   90.00
_cell.angle_beta   90.00
_cell.angle_gamma   90.00
#
_symmetry.space_group_name_H-M   'P 1'
#
loop_
_entity.id
_entity.type
_entity.pdbx_description
1 polymer ?
#
loop_
_entity_poly.entity_id
_entity_poly.type
_entity_poly.pdbx_seq_one_letter_code
_entity_poly.pdbx_strand_id
1 'polypeptide(L)'
;MTSVPTTSLTHLQRLEAESIHILREVVAEADNPVMLYSIGKDSAVMLHLAMKAFHPAVPPFPLLHVDTRWKFQEMYSFRDRMAGETGMELLVHINPEGVEKDINPFTHGSAIHTDIMKTEGLKQALDQYGFDVAFGGARRDEEKSRAKERVFSFRTAQHRWDPKSQRPELWKLYNARKHKGESIRVFPLSNWTELDIWQYIYLENIPIVPLYYAAVRPVVERDGTLIMVDDERMPLRPGEVPMMKHVRFRTLGCYPLTGAIESTADTLPAIIQEMLLTRSSERQGRVIDHDSAGSMEKKKQEGYF
;
A
#
# COMPACT_ATOMS: atom_id res chain seq x y z
N MET A 1 40.21 -30.36 0.30
CA MET A 1 38.82 -29.94 0.56
C MET A 1 38.75 -28.46 0.28
N THR A 2 38.27 -28.08 -0.89
CA THR A 2 38.04 -26.67 -1.25
C THR A 2 36.80 -26.20 -0.53
N SER A 3 36.97 -25.30 0.45
CA SER A 3 35.85 -24.63 1.10
C SER A 3 35.07 -23.86 0.03
N VAL A 4 33.85 -24.28 -0.24
CA VAL A 4 32.89 -23.47 -1.00
C VAL A 4 32.72 -22.16 -0.21
N PRO A 5 33.02 -20.99 -0.79
CA PRO A 5 32.78 -19.74 -0.08
C PRO A 5 31.27 -19.63 0.18
N THR A 6 30.87 -19.68 1.43
CA THR A 6 29.53 -19.33 1.87
C THR A 6 29.33 -17.84 1.59
N THR A 7 28.88 -17.49 0.40
CA THR A 7 28.47 -16.13 0.07
C THR A 7 27.32 -15.76 0.97
N SER A 8 27.58 -14.95 1.98
CA SER A 8 26.52 -14.43 2.84
C SER A 8 25.57 -13.59 1.99
N LEU A 9 24.25 -13.84 2.11
CA LEU A 9 23.23 -13.05 1.43
C LEU A 9 23.39 -11.56 1.78
N THR A 10 23.22 -10.70 0.80
CA THR A 10 23.12 -9.25 1.04
C THR A 10 21.89 -8.92 1.87
N HIS A 11 21.81 -7.70 2.38
CA HIS A 11 20.64 -7.24 3.15
C HIS A 11 19.34 -7.40 2.36
N LEU A 12 19.28 -6.92 1.11
CA LEU A 12 18.10 -7.03 0.26
C LEU A 12 17.75 -8.48 -0.10
N GLN A 13 18.75 -9.33 -0.35
CA GLN A 13 18.48 -10.76 -0.59
C GLN A 13 17.89 -11.47 0.63
N ARG A 14 18.25 -11.06 1.85
CA ARG A 14 17.63 -11.59 3.08
C ARG A 14 16.20 -11.13 3.23
N LEU A 15 15.90 -9.86 2.94
CA LEU A 15 14.55 -9.33 2.96
C LEU A 15 13.65 -9.99 1.90
N GLU A 16 14.19 -10.18 0.69
CA GLU A 16 13.51 -10.91 -0.39
C GLU A 16 13.17 -12.35 0.04
N ALA A 17 14.18 -13.08 0.54
CA ALA A 17 14.00 -14.47 0.97
C ALA A 17 12.95 -14.59 2.10
N GLU A 18 12.96 -13.65 3.06
CA GLU A 18 11.95 -13.60 4.13
C GLU A 18 10.55 -13.35 3.57
N SER A 19 10.40 -12.38 2.66
CA SER A 19 9.09 -12.06 2.06
C SER A 19 8.55 -13.21 1.22
N ILE A 20 9.41 -13.87 0.43
CA ILE A 20 9.02 -15.07 -0.36
C ILE A 20 8.61 -16.20 0.57
N HIS A 21 9.33 -16.43 1.67
CA HIS A 21 8.95 -17.43 2.67
C HIS A 21 7.56 -17.12 3.25
N ILE A 22 7.30 -15.88 3.68
CA ILE A 22 6.01 -15.47 4.22
C ILE A 22 4.87 -15.69 3.21
N LEU A 23 5.06 -15.33 1.93
CA LEU A 23 4.07 -15.53 0.89
C LEU A 23 3.72 -17.01 0.70
N ARG A 24 4.74 -17.89 0.71
CA ARG A 24 4.56 -19.34 0.58
C ARG A 24 3.90 -19.98 1.80
N GLU A 25 4.27 -19.55 3.02
CA GLU A 25 3.65 -20.01 4.27
C GLU A 25 2.15 -19.70 4.27
N VAL A 26 1.77 -18.50 3.86
CA VAL A 26 0.34 -18.14 3.79
C VAL A 26 -0.41 -19.05 2.82
N VAL A 27 0.12 -19.27 1.62
CA VAL A 27 -0.56 -20.13 0.63
C VAL A 27 -0.69 -21.56 1.09
N ALA A 28 0.25 -22.05 1.92
CA ALA A 28 0.18 -23.38 2.49
C ALA A 28 -0.89 -23.54 3.59
N GLU A 29 -1.23 -22.44 4.29
CA GLU A 29 -2.06 -22.46 5.51
C GLU A 29 -3.43 -21.80 5.32
N ALA A 30 -3.59 -20.90 4.32
CA ALA A 30 -4.82 -20.16 4.06
C ALA A 30 -5.77 -20.95 3.16
N ASP A 31 -7.07 -20.82 3.42
CA ASP A 31 -8.09 -21.43 2.58
C ASP A 31 -8.39 -20.57 1.33
N ASN A 32 -8.40 -19.24 1.49
CA ASN A 32 -8.73 -18.31 0.42
C ASN A 32 -7.95 -16.96 0.57
N PRO A 33 -6.67 -16.95 0.23
CA PRO A 33 -5.85 -15.74 0.34
C PRO A 33 -6.10 -14.75 -0.79
N VAL A 34 -5.85 -13.45 -0.52
CA VAL A 34 -5.93 -12.36 -1.51
C VAL A 34 -4.78 -11.38 -1.32
N MET A 35 -4.30 -10.77 -2.39
CA MET A 35 -3.32 -9.69 -2.31
C MET A 35 -3.98 -8.33 -2.53
N LEU A 36 -3.90 -7.46 -1.51
CA LEU A 36 -4.38 -6.09 -1.64
C LEU A 36 -3.47 -5.30 -2.57
N TYR A 37 -4.04 -4.78 -3.65
CA TYR A 37 -3.30 -4.06 -4.68
C TYR A 37 -3.67 -2.58 -4.68
N SER A 38 -2.92 -1.78 -3.91
CA SER A 38 -3.13 -0.34 -3.77
C SER A 38 -2.51 0.51 -4.88
N ILE A 39 -1.77 -0.13 -5.80
CA ILE A 39 -1.06 0.51 -6.93
C ILE A 39 0.14 1.37 -6.48
N GLY A 40 0.45 1.42 -5.19
CA GLY A 40 1.62 2.11 -4.66
C GLY A 40 2.92 1.31 -4.85
N LYS A 41 4.08 1.95 -4.58
CA LYS A 41 5.42 1.33 -4.68
C LYS A 41 5.54 0.03 -3.87
N ASP A 42 4.97 0.02 -2.66
CA ASP A 42 5.03 -1.15 -1.77
C ASP A 42 4.22 -2.32 -2.33
N SER A 43 3.03 -2.06 -2.87
CA SER A 43 2.24 -3.10 -3.54
C SER A 43 2.85 -3.57 -4.87
N ALA A 44 3.61 -2.73 -5.56
CA ALA A 44 4.37 -3.14 -6.75
C ALA A 44 5.51 -4.10 -6.37
N VAL A 45 6.27 -3.80 -5.32
CA VAL A 45 7.29 -4.71 -4.77
C VAL A 45 6.67 -6.01 -4.28
N MET A 46 5.54 -5.95 -3.59
CA MET A 46 4.84 -7.15 -3.10
C MET A 46 4.35 -8.03 -4.25
N LEU A 47 3.82 -7.44 -5.33
CA LEU A 47 3.43 -8.17 -6.55
C LEU A 47 4.63 -8.85 -7.22
N HIS A 48 5.75 -8.13 -7.35
CA HIS A 48 6.99 -8.69 -7.90
C HIS A 48 7.50 -9.87 -7.06
N LEU A 49 7.52 -9.75 -5.75
CA LEU A 49 7.89 -10.82 -4.82
C LEU A 49 6.95 -12.03 -4.92
N ALA A 50 5.65 -11.81 -5.10
CA ALA A 50 4.69 -12.88 -5.32
C ALA A 50 4.96 -13.62 -6.63
N MET A 51 5.21 -12.90 -7.73
CA MET A 51 5.61 -13.51 -9.00
C MET A 51 6.89 -14.34 -8.86
N LYS A 52 7.92 -13.85 -8.13
CA LYS A 52 9.13 -14.62 -7.84
C LYS A 52 8.86 -15.84 -6.95
N ALA A 53 8.00 -15.69 -5.94
CA ALA A 53 7.68 -16.76 -4.99
C ALA A 53 7.07 -18.00 -5.65
N PHE A 54 6.27 -17.82 -6.70
CA PHE A 54 5.54 -18.90 -7.35
C PHE A 54 6.02 -19.21 -8.78
N HIS A 55 7.08 -18.51 -9.24
CA HIS A 55 7.64 -18.78 -10.57
C HIS A 55 7.94 -20.27 -10.79
N PRO A 56 7.60 -20.89 -11.97
CA PRO A 56 7.03 -20.25 -13.18
C PRO A 56 5.50 -20.13 -13.20
N ALA A 57 4.80 -20.57 -12.16
CA ALA A 57 3.35 -20.45 -12.08
C ALA A 57 2.93 -19.01 -11.71
N VAL A 58 1.69 -18.68 -12.05
CA VAL A 58 1.04 -17.46 -11.53
C VAL A 58 0.73 -17.66 -10.04
N PRO A 59 0.86 -16.62 -9.18
CA PRO A 59 0.47 -16.73 -7.77
C PRO A 59 -0.96 -17.25 -7.60
N PRO A 60 -1.20 -18.21 -6.68
CA PRO A 60 -2.50 -18.87 -6.56
C PRO A 60 -3.51 -18.07 -5.73
N PHE A 61 -3.60 -16.78 -5.95
CA PHE A 61 -4.53 -15.86 -5.31
C PHE A 61 -4.75 -14.63 -6.20
N PRO A 62 -5.94 -13.98 -6.13
CA PRO A 62 -6.22 -12.79 -6.90
C PRO A 62 -5.61 -11.52 -6.30
N LEU A 63 -5.57 -10.47 -7.11
CA LEU A 63 -5.37 -9.09 -6.68
C LEU A 63 -6.72 -8.48 -6.30
N LEU A 64 -6.79 -7.77 -5.17
CA LEU A 64 -7.97 -7.00 -4.77
C LEU A 64 -7.64 -5.51 -4.73
N HIS A 65 -8.28 -4.75 -5.58
CA HIS A 65 -8.25 -3.30 -5.55
C HIS A 65 -9.56 -2.75 -4.96
N VAL A 66 -9.46 -2.11 -3.79
CA VAL A 66 -10.58 -1.34 -3.23
C VAL A 66 -10.55 0.05 -3.87
N ASP A 67 -11.45 0.26 -4.81
CA ASP A 67 -11.54 1.50 -5.56
C ASP A 67 -12.45 2.50 -4.84
N THR A 68 -11.87 3.61 -4.46
CA THR A 68 -12.58 4.72 -3.82
C THR A 68 -13.20 5.69 -4.84
N ARG A 69 -13.11 5.41 -6.14
CA ARG A 69 -13.43 6.29 -7.29
C ARG A 69 -12.58 7.58 -7.36
N TRP A 70 -11.60 7.71 -6.44
CA TRP A 70 -10.77 8.89 -6.30
C TRP A 70 -9.28 8.51 -6.37
N LYS A 71 -8.88 7.82 -7.44
CA LYS A 71 -7.47 7.59 -7.77
C LYS A 71 -7.07 8.52 -8.91
N PHE A 72 -5.77 8.76 -9.07
CA PHE A 72 -5.23 9.40 -10.27
C PHE A 72 -5.45 8.55 -11.51
N GLN A 73 -5.66 9.15 -12.66
CA GLN A 73 -5.89 8.43 -13.92
C GLN A 73 -4.70 7.53 -14.29
N GLU A 74 -3.47 8.01 -14.04
CA GLU A 74 -2.27 7.20 -14.24
C GLU A 74 -2.25 5.92 -13.38
N MET A 75 -2.85 5.95 -12.18
CA MET A 75 -2.96 4.76 -11.32
C MET A 75 -3.91 3.73 -11.90
N TYR A 76 -5.06 4.13 -12.42
CA TYR A 76 -6.00 3.21 -13.05
C TYR A 76 -5.38 2.50 -14.26
N SER A 77 -4.77 3.28 -15.16
CA SER A 77 -4.10 2.75 -16.35
C SER A 77 -2.96 1.79 -16.00
N PHE A 78 -2.18 2.13 -14.97
CA PHE A 78 -1.09 1.29 -14.49
C PHE A 78 -1.61 -0.01 -13.85
N ARG A 79 -2.67 0.05 -13.06
CA ARG A 79 -3.32 -1.10 -12.43
C ARG A 79 -3.72 -2.16 -13.46
N ASP A 80 -4.47 -1.72 -14.47
CA ASP A 80 -5.04 -2.61 -15.47
C ASP A 80 -3.94 -3.23 -16.36
N ARG A 81 -2.91 -2.44 -16.67
CA ARG A 81 -1.73 -2.94 -17.38
C ARG A 81 -1.00 -4.02 -16.58
N MET A 82 -0.70 -3.77 -15.31
CA MET A 82 0.05 -4.71 -14.47
C MET A 82 -0.72 -6.01 -14.22
N ALA A 83 -2.03 -5.94 -14.04
CA ALA A 83 -2.87 -7.13 -13.93
C ALA A 83 -2.80 -7.97 -15.20
N GLY A 84 -2.88 -7.34 -16.37
CA GLY A 84 -2.75 -8.01 -17.68
C GLY A 84 -1.36 -8.64 -17.89
N GLU A 85 -0.28 -7.91 -17.56
CA GLU A 85 1.11 -8.40 -17.73
C GLU A 85 1.45 -9.57 -16.81
N THR A 86 0.92 -9.59 -15.58
CA THR A 86 1.16 -10.68 -14.61
C THR A 86 0.26 -11.88 -14.80
N GLY A 87 -0.83 -11.76 -15.56
CA GLY A 87 -1.84 -12.80 -15.73
C GLY A 87 -2.63 -13.10 -14.45
N MET A 88 -2.52 -12.29 -13.42
CA MET A 88 -3.28 -12.45 -12.18
C MET A 88 -4.69 -11.90 -12.33
N GLU A 89 -5.66 -12.59 -11.75
CA GLU A 89 -7.03 -12.10 -11.65
C GLU A 89 -7.07 -10.80 -10.83
N LEU A 90 -7.74 -9.77 -11.35
CA LEU A 90 -7.94 -8.49 -10.67
C LEU A 90 -9.41 -8.34 -10.27
N LEU A 91 -9.65 -8.33 -8.98
CA LEU A 91 -10.94 -7.99 -8.40
C LEU A 91 -10.96 -6.50 -8.03
N VAL A 92 -11.95 -5.77 -8.53
CA VAL A 92 -12.14 -4.37 -8.20
C VAL A 92 -13.43 -4.24 -7.40
N HIS A 93 -13.32 -3.78 -6.16
CA HIS A 93 -14.46 -3.56 -5.29
C HIS A 93 -14.67 -2.06 -5.02
N ILE A 94 -15.90 -1.60 -5.22
CA ILE A 94 -16.34 -0.24 -4.89
C ILE A 94 -17.46 -0.39 -3.86
N ASN A 95 -17.41 0.38 -2.76
CA ASN A 95 -18.48 0.37 -1.78
C ASN A 95 -19.79 0.90 -2.39
N PRO A 96 -20.84 0.07 -2.56
CA PRO A 96 -22.07 0.48 -3.22
C PRO A 96 -22.84 1.56 -2.44
N GLU A 97 -22.82 1.51 -1.11
CA GLU A 97 -23.46 2.53 -0.27
C GLU A 97 -22.78 3.89 -0.40
N GLY A 98 -21.44 3.87 -0.52
CA GLY A 98 -20.67 5.09 -0.73
C GLY A 98 -20.93 5.70 -2.11
N VAL A 99 -21.20 4.87 -3.12
CA VAL A 99 -21.62 5.32 -4.46
C VAL A 99 -23.02 5.93 -4.42
N GLU A 100 -23.97 5.26 -3.78
CA GLU A 100 -25.35 5.75 -3.66
C GLU A 100 -25.43 7.11 -2.95
N LYS A 101 -24.61 7.31 -1.91
CA LYS A 101 -24.54 8.56 -1.13
C LYS A 101 -23.60 9.61 -1.74
N ASP A 102 -23.03 9.36 -2.92
CA ASP A 102 -22.01 10.19 -3.59
C ASP A 102 -20.89 10.65 -2.65
N ILE A 103 -20.36 9.72 -1.83
CA ILE A 103 -19.32 10.01 -0.86
C ILE A 103 -18.03 10.41 -1.60
N ASN A 104 -17.61 11.66 -1.42
CA ASN A 104 -16.42 12.22 -2.05
C ASN A 104 -15.59 13.06 -1.06
N PRO A 105 -14.30 13.27 -1.32
CA PRO A 105 -13.40 13.94 -0.38
C PRO A 105 -13.66 15.44 -0.22
N PHE A 106 -14.36 16.10 -1.15
CA PHE A 106 -14.59 17.53 -1.10
C PHE A 106 -15.80 17.91 -0.26
N THR A 107 -16.91 17.17 -0.39
CA THR A 107 -18.16 17.47 0.33
C THR A 107 -18.22 16.79 1.69
N HIS A 108 -17.59 15.61 1.85
CA HIS A 108 -17.67 14.81 3.08
C HIS A 108 -16.37 14.84 3.90
N GLY A 109 -15.27 15.37 3.32
CA GLY A 109 -13.97 15.43 3.96
C GLY A 109 -13.19 14.10 3.89
N SER A 110 -11.90 14.17 4.22
CA SER A 110 -10.96 13.05 4.12
C SER A 110 -11.33 11.86 5.02
N ALA A 111 -11.79 12.14 6.24
CA ALA A 111 -12.07 11.11 7.24
C ALA A 111 -13.27 10.23 6.83
N ILE A 112 -14.43 10.85 6.51
CA ILE A 112 -15.65 10.12 6.11
C ILE A 112 -15.41 9.38 4.78
N HIS A 113 -14.79 10.04 3.80
CA HIS A 113 -14.46 9.40 2.53
C HIS A 113 -13.57 8.18 2.73
N THR A 114 -12.53 8.27 3.55
CA THR A 114 -11.62 7.15 3.81
C THR A 114 -12.31 6.01 4.55
N ASP A 115 -13.13 6.35 5.53
CA ASP A 115 -13.84 5.36 6.34
C ASP A 115 -14.82 4.57 5.46
N ILE A 116 -15.72 5.25 4.77
CA ILE A 116 -16.77 4.59 3.98
C ILE A 116 -16.18 3.93 2.73
N MET A 117 -15.42 4.67 1.91
CA MET A 117 -14.99 4.15 0.60
C MET A 117 -13.83 3.17 0.70
N LYS A 118 -12.99 3.27 1.73
CA LYS A 118 -11.81 2.42 1.85
C LYS A 118 -11.95 1.38 2.96
N THR A 119 -12.26 1.80 4.20
CA THR A 119 -12.30 0.88 5.35
C THR A 119 -13.50 -0.07 5.26
N GLU A 120 -14.70 0.47 5.11
CA GLU A 120 -15.91 -0.35 4.94
C GLU A 120 -15.90 -1.09 3.60
N GLY A 121 -15.44 -0.45 2.51
CA GLY A 121 -15.28 -1.12 1.22
C GLY A 121 -14.34 -2.34 1.29
N LEU A 122 -13.24 -2.26 2.05
CA LEU A 122 -12.37 -3.42 2.26
C LEU A 122 -13.07 -4.54 3.03
N LYS A 123 -13.78 -4.22 4.12
CA LYS A 123 -14.52 -5.22 4.90
C LYS A 123 -15.56 -5.93 4.04
N GLN A 124 -16.34 -5.16 3.28
CA GLN A 124 -17.34 -5.69 2.34
C GLN A 124 -16.71 -6.65 1.33
N ALA A 125 -15.59 -6.27 0.73
CA ALA A 125 -14.91 -7.12 -0.24
C ALA A 125 -14.42 -8.44 0.38
N LEU A 126 -13.82 -8.38 1.57
CA LEU A 126 -13.32 -9.57 2.26
C LEU A 126 -14.45 -10.53 2.63
N ASP A 127 -15.57 -10.01 3.11
CA ASP A 127 -16.74 -10.81 3.46
C ASP A 127 -17.45 -11.36 2.22
N GLN A 128 -17.63 -10.53 1.19
CA GLN A 128 -18.30 -10.92 -0.05
C GLN A 128 -17.58 -12.06 -0.77
N TYR A 129 -16.26 -12.01 -0.83
CA TYR A 129 -15.45 -13.03 -1.50
C TYR A 129 -14.99 -14.13 -0.55
N GLY A 130 -15.25 -14.03 0.75
CA GLY A 130 -14.87 -15.02 1.74
C GLY A 130 -13.37 -15.14 1.95
N PHE A 131 -12.60 -14.04 1.80
CA PHE A 131 -11.15 -14.06 2.00
C PHE A 131 -10.81 -14.19 3.48
N ASP A 132 -9.99 -15.18 3.79
CA ASP A 132 -9.54 -15.47 5.15
C ASP A 132 -8.17 -14.87 5.47
N VAL A 133 -7.34 -14.63 4.44
CA VAL A 133 -6.04 -13.97 4.56
C VAL A 133 -5.89 -12.88 3.50
N ALA A 134 -5.42 -11.70 3.90
CA ALA A 134 -5.12 -10.61 2.97
C ALA A 134 -3.68 -10.11 3.15
N PHE A 135 -2.88 -10.19 2.07
CA PHE A 135 -1.55 -9.60 2.04
C PHE A 135 -1.63 -8.07 1.91
N GLY A 136 -0.79 -7.37 2.66
CA GLY A 136 -0.67 -5.92 2.60
C GLY A 136 0.76 -5.42 2.63
N GLY A 137 0.98 -4.27 1.99
CA GLY A 137 2.31 -3.67 1.82
C GLY A 137 2.79 -2.81 3.00
N ALA A 138 2.17 -2.91 4.17
CA ALA A 138 2.56 -2.09 5.32
C ALA A 138 3.93 -2.49 5.88
N ARG A 139 4.72 -1.49 6.28
CA ARG A 139 6.04 -1.64 6.88
C ARG A 139 6.08 -1.05 8.28
N ARG A 140 6.93 -1.60 9.13
CA ARG A 140 7.11 -1.11 10.51
C ARG A 140 7.72 0.28 10.59
N ASP A 141 8.50 0.71 9.60
CA ASP A 141 9.14 2.03 9.57
C ASP A 141 8.22 3.17 9.12
N GLU A 142 7.06 2.87 8.55
CA GLU A 142 6.12 3.90 8.08
C GLU A 142 5.64 4.80 9.23
N GLU A 143 5.29 4.20 10.37
CA GLU A 143 4.83 4.93 11.55
C GLU A 143 4.84 4.05 12.81
N LYS A 144 4.76 4.71 13.99
CA LYS A 144 4.84 4.03 15.31
C LYS A 144 3.78 2.97 15.52
N SER A 145 2.57 3.15 15.02
CA SER A 145 1.49 2.17 15.21
C SER A 145 1.74 0.88 14.40
N ARG A 146 2.42 0.99 13.25
CA ARG A 146 2.81 -0.17 12.43
C ARG A 146 3.88 -1.02 13.11
N ALA A 147 4.78 -0.41 13.88
CA ALA A 147 5.81 -1.14 14.61
C ALA A 147 5.24 -2.13 15.65
N LYS A 148 4.02 -1.90 16.13
CA LYS A 148 3.33 -2.81 17.08
C LYS A 148 2.66 -4.00 16.42
N GLU A 149 2.48 -3.97 15.10
CA GLU A 149 1.77 -5.00 14.36
C GLU A 149 2.68 -6.20 14.08
N ARG A 150 2.11 -7.40 14.13
CA ARG A 150 2.81 -8.63 13.75
C ARG A 150 2.83 -8.80 12.23
N VAL A 151 3.72 -9.65 11.73
CA VAL A 151 3.72 -10.03 10.31
C VAL A 151 2.41 -10.75 9.98
N PHE A 152 1.95 -11.64 10.85
CA PHE A 152 0.61 -12.26 10.79
C PHE A 152 -0.30 -11.58 11.82
N SER A 153 -1.04 -10.60 11.39
CA SER A 153 -1.87 -9.76 12.24
C SER A 153 -3.32 -10.23 12.24
N PHE A 154 -3.74 -10.83 13.34
CA PHE A 154 -5.08 -11.42 13.50
C PHE A 154 -6.15 -10.33 13.63
N ARG A 155 -7.28 -10.60 13.00
CA ARG A 155 -8.49 -9.77 13.04
C ARG A 155 -9.66 -10.58 13.56
N THR A 156 -10.49 -9.96 14.38
CA THR A 156 -11.76 -10.56 14.81
C THR A 156 -12.73 -10.72 13.63
N ALA A 157 -13.86 -11.39 13.86
CA ALA A 157 -14.95 -11.50 12.88
C ALA A 157 -15.53 -10.13 12.43
N GLN A 158 -15.28 -9.05 13.18
CA GLN A 158 -15.62 -7.68 12.80
C GLN A 158 -14.43 -6.93 12.18
N HIS A 159 -13.40 -7.64 11.73
CA HIS A 159 -12.15 -7.12 11.16
C HIS A 159 -11.31 -6.24 12.09
N ARG A 160 -11.58 -6.26 13.40
CA ARG A 160 -10.89 -5.42 14.39
C ARG A 160 -9.55 -6.03 14.80
N TRP A 161 -8.55 -5.18 14.97
CA TRP A 161 -7.27 -5.54 15.54
C TRP A 161 -7.29 -5.38 17.07
N ASP A 162 -6.90 -6.45 17.77
CA ASP A 162 -6.70 -6.42 19.21
C ASP A 162 -5.24 -6.81 19.52
N PRO A 163 -4.43 -5.92 20.13
CA PRO A 163 -3.04 -6.22 20.45
C PRO A 163 -2.87 -7.38 21.44
N LYS A 164 -3.90 -7.67 22.26
CA LYS A 164 -3.88 -8.77 23.23
C LYS A 164 -4.12 -10.14 22.62
N SER A 165 -4.74 -10.17 21.44
CA SER A 165 -5.10 -11.39 20.73
C SER A 165 -4.12 -11.74 19.60
N GLN A 166 -2.91 -11.17 19.64
CA GLN A 166 -1.87 -11.46 18.65
C GLN A 166 -0.96 -12.60 19.12
N ARG A 167 -0.42 -13.35 18.17
CA ARG A 167 0.47 -14.46 18.45
C ARG A 167 1.94 -14.04 18.42
N PRO A 168 2.82 -14.62 19.26
CA PRO A 168 4.25 -14.38 19.16
C PRO A 168 4.83 -14.99 17.88
N GLU A 169 5.81 -14.31 17.28
CA GLU A 169 6.52 -14.73 16.07
C GLU A 169 7.99 -14.96 16.38
N LEU A 170 8.25 -15.90 17.31
CA LEU A 170 9.61 -16.27 17.71
C LEU A 170 10.28 -17.06 16.59
N TRP A 171 11.56 -16.75 16.35
CA TRP A 171 12.41 -17.41 15.34
C TRP A 171 11.82 -17.42 13.92
N LYS A 172 10.98 -16.41 13.57
CA LYS A 172 10.28 -16.30 12.27
C LYS A 172 9.37 -17.51 11.98
N LEU A 173 8.87 -18.14 13.02
CA LEU A 173 7.83 -19.15 12.90
C LEU A 173 6.46 -18.46 12.95
N TYR A 174 5.70 -18.67 11.89
CA TYR A 174 4.37 -18.11 11.74
C TYR A 174 3.31 -19.19 12.03
N ASN A 175 2.20 -18.75 12.60
CA ASN A 175 1.07 -19.64 12.89
C ASN A 175 -0.19 -18.98 12.37
N ALA A 176 -0.70 -19.48 11.25
CA ALA A 176 -1.90 -18.98 10.59
C ALA A 176 -3.20 -19.66 11.08
N ARG A 177 -3.14 -20.53 12.09
CA ARG A 177 -4.35 -21.18 12.63
C ARG A 177 -5.29 -20.12 13.20
N LYS A 178 -6.49 -20.01 12.66
CA LYS A 178 -7.52 -19.04 13.03
C LYS A 178 -8.77 -19.73 13.58
N HIS A 179 -9.53 -19.01 14.39
CA HIS A 179 -10.87 -19.43 14.78
C HIS A 179 -11.89 -19.08 13.69
N LYS A 180 -13.05 -19.72 13.77
CA LYS A 180 -14.14 -19.45 12.83
C LYS A 180 -14.52 -17.95 12.86
N GLY A 181 -14.50 -17.31 11.70
CA GLY A 181 -14.82 -15.89 11.52
C GLY A 181 -13.62 -14.96 11.69
N GLU A 182 -12.48 -15.42 12.21
CA GLU A 182 -11.24 -14.60 12.20
C GLU A 182 -10.63 -14.53 10.81
N SER A 183 -9.93 -13.43 10.54
CA SER A 183 -9.10 -13.28 9.35
C SER A 183 -7.70 -12.79 9.73
N ILE A 184 -6.75 -12.91 8.80
CA ILE A 184 -5.37 -12.50 9.04
C ILE A 184 -4.96 -11.45 7.99
N ARG A 185 -4.35 -10.36 8.46
CA ARG A 185 -3.59 -9.44 7.59
C ARG A 185 -2.13 -9.86 7.64
N VAL A 186 -1.53 -10.12 6.49
CA VAL A 186 -0.13 -10.53 6.41
C VAL A 186 0.69 -9.45 5.74
N PHE A 187 1.82 -9.11 6.36
CA PHE A 187 2.70 -8.02 5.93
C PHE A 187 4.09 -8.54 5.51
N PRO A 188 4.24 -9.03 4.28
CA PRO A 188 5.52 -9.57 3.80
C PRO A 188 6.66 -8.56 3.82
N LEU A 189 6.32 -7.26 3.72
CA LEU A 189 7.29 -6.15 3.72
C LEU A 189 7.54 -5.55 5.12
N SER A 190 7.06 -6.19 6.19
CA SER A 190 7.07 -5.62 7.55
C SER A 190 8.45 -5.14 8.00
N ASN A 191 9.52 -5.82 7.64
CA ASN A 191 10.90 -5.52 8.04
C ASN A 191 11.67 -4.66 7.02
N TRP A 192 11.06 -4.24 5.93
CA TRP A 192 11.64 -3.36 4.92
C TRP A 192 11.54 -1.90 5.35
N THR A 193 12.56 -1.12 5.03
CA THR A 193 12.51 0.35 5.10
C THR A 193 12.06 0.95 3.77
N GLU A 194 11.70 2.24 3.76
CA GLU A 194 11.39 2.95 2.52
C GLU A 194 12.57 2.93 1.56
N LEU A 195 13.79 3.07 2.09
CA LEU A 195 15.01 3.00 1.29
C LEU A 195 15.21 1.63 0.66
N ASP A 196 14.96 0.54 1.42
CA ASP A 196 15.03 -0.83 0.88
C ASP A 196 14.06 -1.03 -0.29
N ILE A 197 12.84 -0.50 -0.18
CA ILE A 197 11.83 -0.54 -1.26
C ILE A 197 12.37 0.16 -2.52
N TRP A 198 12.90 1.38 -2.40
CA TRP A 198 13.43 2.10 -3.56
C TRP A 198 14.67 1.44 -4.17
N GLN A 199 15.58 0.94 -3.34
CA GLN A 199 16.77 0.21 -3.82
C GLN A 199 16.37 -1.09 -4.53
N TYR A 200 15.38 -1.81 -4.00
CA TYR A 200 14.91 -3.05 -4.60
C TYR A 200 14.18 -2.80 -5.93
N ILE A 201 13.34 -1.76 -6.00
CA ILE A 201 12.71 -1.32 -7.26
C ILE A 201 13.78 -1.03 -8.32
N TYR A 202 14.86 -0.35 -7.95
CA TYR A 202 15.95 -0.03 -8.85
C TYR A 202 16.72 -1.29 -9.32
N LEU A 203 17.08 -2.18 -8.38
CA LEU A 203 17.87 -3.38 -8.68
C LEU A 203 17.11 -4.41 -9.51
N GLU A 204 15.83 -4.60 -9.22
CA GLU A 204 14.98 -5.57 -9.91
C GLU A 204 14.21 -4.96 -11.09
N ASN A 205 14.43 -3.67 -11.37
CA ASN A 205 13.76 -2.93 -12.44
C ASN A 205 12.23 -3.06 -12.38
N ILE A 206 11.65 -2.91 -11.18
CA ILE A 206 10.21 -3.09 -10.94
C ILE A 206 9.44 -1.91 -11.53
N PRO A 207 8.42 -2.14 -12.37
CA PRO A 207 7.55 -1.09 -12.86
C PRO A 207 6.79 -0.40 -11.71
N ILE A 208 6.75 0.93 -11.73
CA ILE A 208 5.98 1.75 -10.79
C ILE A 208 5.20 2.82 -11.54
N VAL A 209 4.19 3.40 -10.86
CA VAL A 209 3.38 4.47 -11.43
C VAL A 209 4.26 5.70 -11.75
N PRO A 210 4.11 6.34 -12.93
CA PRO A 210 4.90 7.50 -13.33
C PRO A 210 4.83 8.69 -12.37
N LEU A 211 3.78 8.77 -11.56
CA LEU A 211 3.61 9.81 -10.52
C LEU A 211 4.73 9.86 -9.48
N TYR A 212 5.51 8.80 -9.33
CA TYR A 212 6.67 8.78 -8.45
C TYR A 212 7.87 9.55 -9.00
N TYR A 213 7.93 9.77 -10.32
CA TYR A 213 8.96 10.53 -10.99
C TYR A 213 8.56 12.00 -11.11
N ALA A 214 9.53 12.90 -10.92
CA ALA A 214 9.29 14.34 -11.09
C ALA A 214 8.94 14.66 -12.54
N ALA A 215 7.88 15.44 -12.70
CA ALA A 215 7.44 15.97 -13.99
C ALA A 215 6.74 17.31 -13.79
N VAL A 216 6.61 18.09 -14.86
CA VAL A 216 5.82 19.32 -14.86
C VAL A 216 4.35 18.95 -14.82
N ARG A 217 3.66 19.29 -13.74
CA ARG A 217 2.24 18.96 -13.52
C ARG A 217 1.45 20.19 -13.07
N PRO A 218 0.15 20.30 -13.42
CA PRO A 218 -0.71 21.35 -12.90
C PRO A 218 -1.02 21.09 -11.43
N VAL A 219 -0.72 22.06 -10.56
CA VAL A 219 -0.97 21.98 -9.12
C VAL A 219 -1.64 23.25 -8.62
N VAL A 220 -2.43 23.11 -7.56
CA VAL A 220 -2.88 24.21 -6.71
C VAL A 220 -2.31 24.04 -5.32
N GLU A 221 -2.14 25.14 -4.61
CA GLU A 221 -1.68 25.10 -3.22
C GLU A 221 -2.86 25.35 -2.28
N ARG A 222 -3.10 24.39 -1.37
CA ARG A 222 -4.14 24.47 -0.34
C ARG A 222 -3.53 24.12 1.01
N ASP A 223 -3.60 25.01 1.94
CA ASP A 223 -3.10 24.82 3.32
C ASP A 223 -1.62 24.33 3.36
N GLY A 224 -0.77 24.92 2.49
CA GLY A 224 0.65 24.58 2.36
C GLY A 224 0.92 23.23 1.67
N THR A 225 -0.09 22.60 1.11
CA THR A 225 0.02 21.33 0.38
C THR A 225 -0.21 21.53 -1.11
N LEU A 226 0.71 21.03 -1.94
CA LEU A 226 0.54 21.01 -3.38
C LEU A 226 -0.38 19.87 -3.79
N ILE A 227 -1.52 20.19 -4.37
CA ILE A 227 -2.50 19.21 -4.84
C ILE A 227 -2.51 19.26 -6.37
N MET A 228 -2.23 18.12 -7.00
CA MET A 228 -2.28 18.02 -8.45
C MET A 228 -3.71 18.13 -8.95
N VAL A 229 -3.92 18.89 -10.02
CA VAL A 229 -5.19 18.94 -10.74
C VAL A 229 -5.13 17.88 -11.83
N ASP A 230 -5.67 16.71 -11.54
CA ASP A 230 -5.59 15.53 -12.41
C ASP A 230 -6.65 15.56 -13.52
N ASP A 231 -7.88 15.91 -13.14
CA ASP A 231 -9.03 15.99 -14.05
C ASP A 231 -10.16 16.89 -13.49
N GLU A 232 -11.32 16.89 -14.17
CA GLU A 232 -12.49 17.72 -13.84
C GLU A 232 -13.15 17.36 -12.50
N ARG A 233 -12.82 16.24 -11.87
CA ARG A 233 -13.34 15.88 -10.54
C ARG A 233 -12.88 16.87 -9.47
N MET A 234 -11.83 17.67 -9.73
CA MET A 234 -11.33 18.64 -8.78
C MET A 234 -12.02 20.01 -8.93
N PRO A 235 -12.90 20.41 -8.02
CA PRO A 235 -13.48 21.74 -8.05
C PRO A 235 -12.40 22.78 -7.66
N LEU A 236 -12.11 23.70 -8.58
CA LEU A 236 -11.27 24.84 -8.27
C LEU A 236 -12.04 25.86 -7.43
N ARG A 237 -11.37 26.48 -6.45
CA ARG A 237 -11.93 27.58 -5.65
C ARG A 237 -12.02 28.87 -6.47
N PRO A 238 -12.93 29.79 -6.17
CA PRO A 238 -12.97 31.08 -6.86
C PRO A 238 -11.61 31.80 -6.83
N GLY A 239 -11.10 32.13 -8.01
CA GLY A 239 -9.80 32.76 -8.18
C GLY A 239 -8.58 31.84 -8.13
N GLU A 240 -8.77 30.54 -7.91
CA GLU A 240 -7.70 29.54 -7.92
C GLU A 240 -7.33 29.18 -9.36
N VAL A 241 -6.05 29.35 -9.71
CA VAL A 241 -5.52 29.02 -11.03
C VAL A 241 -4.42 27.97 -10.87
N PRO A 242 -4.51 26.83 -11.58
CA PRO A 242 -3.46 25.83 -11.54
C PRO A 242 -2.12 26.37 -12.02
N MET A 243 -1.07 26.10 -11.27
CA MET A 243 0.32 26.46 -11.62
C MET A 243 1.05 25.21 -12.12
N MET A 244 1.84 25.36 -13.18
CA MET A 244 2.71 24.30 -13.67
C MET A 244 3.97 24.25 -12.84
N LYS A 245 4.16 23.17 -12.05
CA LYS A 245 5.35 22.96 -11.21
C LYS A 245 5.99 21.62 -11.47
N HIS A 246 7.30 21.53 -11.26
CA HIS A 246 8.02 20.26 -11.22
C HIS A 246 7.74 19.57 -9.90
N VAL A 247 6.94 18.51 -9.93
CA VAL A 247 6.48 17.79 -8.74
C VAL A 247 6.51 16.28 -8.94
N ARG A 248 6.66 15.56 -7.84
CA ARG A 248 6.45 14.11 -7.74
C ARG A 248 5.69 13.76 -6.47
N PHE A 249 5.31 12.48 -6.36
CA PHE A 249 4.69 11.96 -5.15
C PHE A 249 5.64 11.01 -4.42
N ARG A 250 5.70 11.07 -3.09
CA ARG A 250 6.42 10.08 -2.25
C ARG A 250 5.53 8.88 -1.92
N THR A 251 4.24 9.14 -1.76
CA THR A 251 3.23 8.10 -1.54
C THR A 251 2.04 8.36 -2.45
N LEU A 252 1.34 7.31 -2.84
CA LEU A 252 0.11 7.42 -3.60
C LEU A 252 -1.07 6.93 -2.77
N GLY A 253 -2.11 7.73 -2.76
CA GLY A 253 -3.36 7.45 -2.05
C GLY A 253 -4.56 7.83 -2.89
N CYS A 254 -5.59 8.37 -2.24
CA CYS A 254 -6.70 8.95 -2.95
C CYS A 254 -6.30 10.34 -3.48
N TYR A 255 -6.62 10.61 -4.72
CA TYR A 255 -6.67 11.95 -5.29
C TYR A 255 -7.77 12.71 -4.53
N PRO A 256 -7.76 13.85 -4.22
CA PRO A 256 -6.88 14.94 -3.91
C PRO A 256 -6.32 14.91 -2.47
N LEU A 257 -6.39 13.79 -1.78
CA LEU A 257 -5.92 13.65 -0.38
C LEU A 257 -4.42 13.34 -0.28
N THR A 258 -3.74 13.29 -1.42
CA THR A 258 -2.30 13.03 -1.53
C THR A 258 -1.61 14.28 -2.06
N GLY A 259 -0.77 14.88 -1.22
CA GLY A 259 0.06 16.02 -1.59
C GLY A 259 1.26 15.61 -2.45
N ALA A 260 1.59 16.45 -3.42
CA ALA A 260 2.83 16.39 -4.17
C ALA A 260 3.94 17.19 -3.46
N ILE A 261 5.19 16.88 -3.79
CA ILE A 261 6.37 17.64 -3.37
C ILE A 261 7.07 18.22 -4.59
N GLU A 262 7.62 19.41 -4.46
CA GLU A 262 8.52 19.96 -5.49
C GLU A 262 9.80 19.14 -5.52
N SER A 263 10.18 18.67 -6.70
CA SER A 263 11.35 17.83 -6.90
C SER A 263 11.74 17.81 -8.37
N THR A 264 13.04 17.59 -8.61
CA THR A 264 13.59 17.36 -9.94
C THR A 264 14.01 15.90 -10.15
N ALA A 265 13.72 15.02 -9.18
CA ALA A 265 14.10 13.60 -9.25
C ALA A 265 13.19 12.84 -10.23
N ASP A 266 13.62 12.75 -11.48
CA ASP A 266 12.91 12.11 -12.60
C ASP A 266 13.42 10.70 -12.93
N THR A 267 14.39 10.20 -12.14
CA THR A 267 14.97 8.86 -12.26
C THR A 267 15.06 8.16 -10.90
N LEU A 268 15.10 6.83 -10.88
CA LEU A 268 15.24 6.05 -9.63
C LEU A 268 16.50 6.42 -8.85
N PRO A 269 17.70 6.55 -9.45
CA PRO A 269 18.88 7.02 -8.71
C PRO A 269 18.69 8.38 -8.06
N ALA A 270 18.05 9.34 -8.75
CA ALA A 270 17.79 10.67 -8.21
C ALA A 270 16.79 10.61 -7.03
N ILE A 271 15.74 9.77 -7.12
CA ILE A 271 14.80 9.53 -6.03
C ILE A 271 15.52 8.93 -4.81
N ILE A 272 16.38 7.93 -5.00
CA ILE A 272 17.17 7.30 -3.93
C ILE A 272 18.09 8.34 -3.27
N GLN A 273 18.78 9.17 -4.07
CA GLN A 273 19.62 10.25 -3.54
C GLN A 273 18.82 11.25 -2.71
N GLU A 274 17.67 11.68 -3.18
CA GLU A 274 16.76 12.57 -2.44
C GLU A 274 16.29 11.92 -1.13
N MET A 275 15.99 10.63 -1.15
CA MET A 275 15.62 9.88 0.05
C MET A 275 16.72 9.85 1.12
N LEU A 276 17.98 9.67 0.72
CA LEU A 276 19.13 9.67 1.64
C LEU A 276 19.32 11.03 2.34
N LEU A 277 18.88 12.12 1.72
CA LEU A 277 18.96 13.48 2.26
C LEU A 277 17.73 13.86 3.11
N THR A 278 16.65 13.12 2.99
CA THR A 278 15.37 13.45 3.63
C THR A 278 15.33 12.92 5.07
N ARG A 279 14.95 13.80 6.03
CA ARG A 279 14.77 13.46 7.46
C ARG A 279 13.31 13.27 7.86
N SER A 280 12.38 13.46 6.95
CA SER A 280 10.94 13.41 7.22
C SER A 280 10.32 12.08 6.76
N SER A 281 9.30 11.60 7.50
CA SER A 281 8.52 10.42 7.09
C SER A 281 7.81 10.64 5.75
N GLU A 282 7.68 9.58 4.96
CA GLU A 282 6.95 9.59 3.69
C GLU A 282 5.48 10.02 3.82
N ARG A 283 4.89 9.82 5.01
CA ARG A 283 3.48 10.11 5.26
C ARG A 283 3.18 11.57 5.56
N GLN A 284 4.18 12.42 5.79
CA GLN A 284 3.95 13.85 6.11
C GLN A 284 3.17 14.64 5.04
N GLY A 285 3.14 14.16 3.79
CA GLY A 285 2.36 14.78 2.71
C GLY A 285 0.90 14.32 2.60
N ARG A 286 0.40 13.48 3.52
CA ARG A 286 -0.99 13.01 3.50
C ARG A 286 -1.89 13.89 4.36
N VAL A 287 -2.92 14.47 3.74
CA VAL A 287 -3.90 15.32 4.44
C VAL A 287 -4.55 14.59 5.63
N ILE A 288 -4.79 13.28 5.50
CA ILE A 288 -5.42 12.47 6.55
C ILE A 288 -4.53 12.23 7.79
N ASP A 289 -3.22 12.38 7.69
CA ASP A 289 -2.28 12.13 8.79
C ASP A 289 -2.08 13.38 9.67
N HIS A 290 -2.67 14.52 9.31
CA HIS A 290 -2.76 15.71 10.17
C HIS A 290 -3.81 15.58 11.28
N ASP A 291 -4.64 14.52 11.25
CA ASP A 291 -5.55 14.19 12.33
C ASP A 291 -4.75 13.73 13.57
N SER A 292 -5.28 13.99 14.77
CA SER A 292 -4.67 13.86 16.09
C SER A 292 -3.74 12.66 16.32
N ALA A 293 -2.73 12.82 17.19
CA ALA A 293 -1.81 11.75 17.60
C ALA A 293 -2.55 10.49 18.06
N GLY A 294 -2.24 9.33 17.44
CA GLY A 294 -2.92 8.05 17.71
C GLY A 294 -4.08 7.71 16.78
N SER A 295 -4.42 8.57 15.80
CA SER A 295 -5.52 8.34 14.85
C SER A 295 -5.41 7.00 14.12
N MET A 296 -4.21 6.59 13.74
CA MET A 296 -4.00 5.32 13.03
C MET A 296 -4.19 4.08 13.91
N GLU A 297 -3.84 4.13 15.20
CA GLU A 297 -4.10 3.02 16.12
C GLU A 297 -5.61 2.83 16.33
N LYS A 298 -6.35 3.92 16.44
CA LYS A 298 -7.82 3.92 16.49
C LYS A 298 -8.43 3.36 15.21
N LYS A 299 -7.96 3.81 14.04
CA LYS A 299 -8.42 3.31 12.74
C LYS A 299 -8.19 1.80 12.55
N LYS A 300 -7.08 1.24 13.07
CA LYS A 300 -6.86 -0.22 13.07
C LYS A 300 -7.87 -0.97 13.92
N GLN A 301 -8.23 -0.42 15.09
CA GLN A 301 -9.27 -1.00 15.93
C GLN A 301 -10.63 -0.98 15.23
N GLU A 302 -10.86 -0.03 14.33
CA GLU A 302 -12.05 0.10 13.48
C GLU A 302 -12.00 -0.81 12.24
N GLY A 303 -10.88 -1.48 11.98
CA GLY A 303 -10.69 -2.39 10.85
C GLY A 303 -9.95 -1.79 9.66
N TYR A 304 -9.38 -0.58 9.78
CA TYR A 304 -8.53 0.01 8.76
C TYR A 304 -7.27 -0.82 8.55
N PHE A 305 -6.78 -0.79 7.32
CA PHE A 305 -5.61 -1.53 6.86
C PHE A 305 -4.32 -0.74 7.02
#